data_7e1691b5d936e98da2d807841601bb13
#
_entry.id   7e1691b5d936e98da2d807841601bb13
#
_cell.length_a   1.000
_cell.length_b   1.000
_cell.length_c   1.000
_cell.angle_alpha   90.00
_cell.angle_beta   90.00
_cell.angle_gamma   90.00
#
_symmetry.space_group_name_H-M   'P 1'
#
loop_
_entity.id
_entity.type
_entity.pdbx_description
1 polymer ?
#
loop_
_entity_poly.entity_id
_entity_poly.type
_entity_poly.pdbx_seq_one_letter_code
_entity_poly.pdbx_strand_id
1 'polypeptide(L)'
;SKHHTIYYNSTTDDVVKSKKQDFTLPDDYQIIKHTPLNYLIRFLASGFAYLFTYGVMHVKVIGRDKLSKYKDEGYFVYGNHTQMVNDVFMPLTLFGWKNYYAIANQANWGIPVIGKTLLPYGGLPVGKNIKQAIKLLKAVKTLTKENAHIVIYPEAHVWPYYTGIRL
;
A
#
# COMPACT_ATOMS: atom_id res chain seq x y z
N SER A 1 -0.31 27.96 -16.98
CA SER A 1 -0.52 26.59 -16.49
C SER A 1 -2.01 26.28 -16.57
N LYS A 2 -2.39 25.21 -17.29
CA LYS A 2 -3.77 24.74 -17.32
C LYS A 2 -4.08 24.09 -15.97
N HIS A 3 -4.92 24.71 -15.17
CA HIS A 3 -5.44 24.10 -13.95
C HIS A 3 -6.41 22.98 -14.36
N HIS A 4 -6.05 21.73 -14.08
CA HIS A 4 -6.97 20.61 -14.25
C HIS A 4 -7.70 20.40 -12.92
N THR A 5 -9.02 20.59 -12.93
CA THR A 5 -9.87 20.26 -11.79
C THR A 5 -10.34 18.83 -11.93
N ILE A 6 -10.17 18.03 -10.87
CA ILE A 6 -10.57 16.64 -10.82
C ILE A 6 -11.79 16.54 -9.91
N TYR A 7 -12.86 15.91 -10.42
CA TYR A 7 -14.09 15.65 -9.67
C TYR A 7 -14.24 14.15 -9.47
N TYR A 8 -14.52 13.73 -8.24
CA TYR A 8 -14.89 12.35 -7.91
C TYR A 8 -16.41 12.26 -7.78
N ASN A 9 -17.02 11.36 -8.55
CA ASN A 9 -18.49 11.18 -8.61
C ASN A 9 -18.95 9.95 -7.81
N SER A 10 -18.03 9.08 -7.42
CA SER A 10 -18.32 7.87 -6.65
C SER A 10 -17.09 7.43 -5.84
N THR A 11 -17.32 6.53 -4.87
CA THR A 11 -16.27 5.92 -4.06
C THR A 11 -15.31 5.00 -4.86
N THR A 12 -15.65 4.68 -6.10
CA THR A 12 -14.84 3.87 -7.02
C THR A 12 -14.14 4.69 -8.09
N ASP A 13 -14.40 5.99 -8.14
CA ASP A 13 -13.77 6.90 -9.09
C ASP A 13 -12.42 7.38 -8.55
N ASP A 14 -11.34 7.28 -9.33
CA ASP A 14 -10.00 7.71 -8.92
C ASP A 14 -9.21 8.26 -10.10
N VAL A 15 -8.18 9.07 -9.82
CA VAL A 15 -7.24 9.60 -10.82
C VAL A 15 -6.45 8.48 -11.48
N VAL A 16 -6.06 7.48 -10.70
CA VAL A 16 -5.37 6.28 -11.18
C VAL A 16 -6.39 5.17 -11.35
N LYS A 17 -6.91 5.00 -12.56
CA LYS A 17 -7.88 3.95 -12.87
C LYS A 17 -7.19 2.68 -13.34
N SER A 18 -7.39 1.58 -12.63
CA SER A 18 -7.16 0.26 -13.18
C SER A 18 -8.17 0.01 -14.32
N LYS A 19 -7.71 -0.54 -15.44
CA LYS A 19 -8.60 -0.93 -16.55
C LYS A 19 -9.64 -1.99 -16.16
N LYS A 20 -9.43 -2.68 -15.01
CA LYS A 20 -10.29 -3.74 -14.48
C LYS A 20 -10.75 -3.37 -13.06
N GLN A 21 -11.60 -2.35 -12.93
CA GLN A 21 -12.15 -1.92 -11.63
C GLN A 21 -12.92 -3.03 -10.91
N ASP A 22 -13.56 -3.93 -11.68
CA ASP A 22 -14.34 -5.05 -11.14
C ASP A 22 -13.51 -6.29 -10.81
N PHE A 23 -12.18 -6.21 -10.93
CA PHE A 23 -11.32 -7.34 -10.63
C PHE A 23 -11.52 -7.82 -9.19
N THR A 24 -11.72 -9.12 -9.03
CA THR A 24 -11.91 -9.77 -7.73
C THR A 24 -10.96 -10.95 -7.63
N LEU A 25 -10.24 -11.04 -6.52
CA LEU A 25 -9.44 -12.20 -6.20
C LEU A 25 -10.34 -13.41 -5.88
N PRO A 26 -9.93 -14.64 -6.24
CA PRO A 26 -10.63 -15.84 -5.83
C PRO A 26 -10.60 -15.97 -4.30
N ASP A 27 -11.63 -16.59 -3.70
CA ASP A 27 -11.75 -16.69 -2.23
C ASP A 27 -10.62 -17.48 -1.55
N ASP A 28 -9.89 -18.31 -2.30
CA ASP A 28 -8.78 -19.13 -1.81
C ASP A 28 -7.41 -18.46 -1.88
N TYR A 29 -7.32 -17.19 -2.32
CA TYR A 29 -6.06 -16.47 -2.36
C TYR A 29 -5.36 -16.46 -0.99
N GLN A 30 -4.02 -16.50 -0.99
CA GLN A 30 -3.22 -16.44 0.22
C GLN A 30 -2.62 -15.05 0.40
N ILE A 31 -2.90 -14.42 1.56
CA ILE A 31 -2.38 -13.09 1.87
C ILE A 31 -0.93 -13.16 2.37
N ILE A 32 -0.63 -14.09 3.26
CA ILE A 32 0.70 -14.22 3.88
C ILE A 32 1.46 -15.34 3.19
N LYS A 33 2.56 -14.98 2.54
CA LYS A 33 3.50 -15.94 1.93
C LYS A 33 4.92 -15.57 2.31
N HIS A 34 5.45 -16.24 3.33
CA HIS A 34 6.84 -16.13 3.73
C HIS A 34 7.69 -17.13 2.95
N THR A 35 7.99 -16.83 1.68
CA THR A 35 8.89 -17.63 0.86
C THR A 35 10.19 -16.87 0.55
N PRO A 36 11.32 -17.54 0.34
CA PRO A 36 12.57 -16.89 -0.07
C PRO A 36 12.39 -16.01 -1.32
N LEU A 37 11.58 -16.49 -2.27
CA LEU A 37 11.28 -15.73 -3.49
C LEU A 37 10.54 -14.42 -3.19
N ASN A 38 9.56 -14.45 -2.27
CA ASN A 38 8.84 -13.23 -1.89
C ASN A 38 9.77 -12.23 -1.19
N TYR A 39 10.67 -12.70 -0.35
CA TYR A 39 11.68 -11.85 0.26
C TYR A 39 12.64 -11.24 -0.77
N LEU A 40 13.06 -12.00 -1.76
CA LEU A 40 13.89 -11.48 -2.86
C LEU A 40 13.14 -10.41 -3.66
N ILE A 41 11.87 -10.65 -4.03
CA ILE A 41 11.02 -9.68 -4.72
C ILE A 41 10.92 -8.38 -3.89
N ARG A 42 10.65 -8.50 -2.60
CA ARG A 42 10.53 -7.34 -1.70
C ARG A 42 11.85 -6.58 -1.58
N PHE A 43 12.96 -7.28 -1.48
CA PHE A 43 14.28 -6.66 -1.41
C PHE A 43 14.60 -5.86 -2.68
N LEU A 44 14.41 -6.45 -3.86
CA LEU A 44 14.64 -5.77 -5.14
C LEU A 44 13.70 -4.59 -5.33
N ALA A 45 12.42 -4.75 -5.00
CA ALA A 45 11.44 -3.69 -5.06
C ALA A 45 11.75 -2.54 -4.09
N SER A 46 12.32 -2.84 -2.90
CA SER A 46 12.73 -1.81 -1.95
C SER A 46 13.91 -0.97 -2.47
N GLY A 47 14.86 -1.60 -3.16
CA GLY A 47 15.95 -0.89 -3.82
C GLY A 47 15.44 0.09 -4.87
N PHE A 48 14.53 -0.36 -5.73
CA PHE A 48 13.85 0.50 -6.69
C PHE A 48 13.06 1.63 -6.01
N ALA A 49 12.27 1.30 -4.99
CA ALA A 49 11.48 2.27 -4.23
C ALA A 49 12.37 3.35 -3.59
N TYR A 50 13.53 2.96 -3.06
CA TYR A 50 14.48 3.88 -2.48
C TYR A 50 15.03 4.86 -3.54
N LEU A 51 15.51 4.34 -4.68
CA LEU A 51 16.00 5.18 -5.78
C LEU A 51 14.92 6.10 -6.32
N PHE A 52 13.71 5.60 -6.49
CA PHE A 52 12.58 6.40 -6.97
C PHE A 52 12.20 7.50 -5.97
N THR A 53 12.00 7.14 -4.71
CA THR A 53 11.55 8.09 -3.67
C THR A 53 12.57 9.19 -3.41
N TYR A 54 13.83 8.84 -3.25
CA TYR A 54 14.88 9.81 -2.90
C TYR A 54 15.60 10.39 -4.10
N GLY A 55 15.83 9.58 -5.16
CA GLY A 55 16.56 10.02 -6.35
C GLY A 55 15.69 10.79 -7.34
N VAL A 56 14.48 10.29 -7.61
CA VAL A 56 13.58 10.90 -8.61
C VAL A 56 12.63 11.90 -7.97
N MET A 57 11.96 11.52 -6.89
CA MET A 57 10.94 12.36 -6.25
C MET A 57 11.52 13.34 -5.23
N HIS A 58 12.79 13.23 -4.87
CA HIS A 58 13.51 14.10 -3.93
C HIS A 58 12.77 14.26 -2.59
N VAL A 59 12.14 13.20 -2.09
CA VAL A 59 11.38 13.21 -0.84
C VAL A 59 12.30 13.43 0.34
N LYS A 60 11.94 14.38 1.20
CA LYS A 60 12.62 14.63 2.47
C LYS A 60 11.79 14.07 3.62
N VAL A 61 12.37 13.15 4.37
CA VAL A 61 11.73 12.56 5.55
C VAL A 61 12.13 13.33 6.79
N ILE A 62 11.13 13.75 7.59
CA ILE A 62 11.33 14.49 8.85
C ILE A 62 10.75 13.66 9.99
N GLY A 63 11.50 13.53 11.10
CA GLY A 63 11.04 12.84 12.31
C GLY A 63 11.13 11.31 12.26
N ARG A 64 11.91 10.73 11.34
CA ARG A 64 12.12 9.28 11.27
C ARG A 64 12.69 8.69 12.56
N ASP A 65 13.49 9.46 13.28
CA ASP A 65 14.07 9.12 14.58
C ASP A 65 13.02 8.77 15.63
N LYS A 66 11.83 9.40 15.55
CA LYS A 66 10.70 9.14 16.45
C LYS A 66 10.14 7.73 16.33
N LEU A 67 10.33 7.07 15.18
CA LEU A 67 9.87 5.72 14.92
C LEU A 67 10.85 4.66 15.44
N SER A 68 12.10 5.02 15.72
CA SER A 68 13.14 4.07 16.10
C SER A 68 12.82 3.28 17.38
N LYS A 69 12.09 3.88 18.31
CA LYS A 69 11.66 3.23 19.56
C LYS A 69 10.60 2.14 19.37
N TYR A 70 9.91 2.14 18.22
CA TYR A 70 8.84 1.18 17.89
C TYR A 70 9.28 0.15 16.84
N LYS A 71 10.58 0.07 16.52
CA LYS A 71 11.10 -0.80 15.45
C LYS A 71 10.77 -2.29 15.62
N ASP A 72 10.58 -2.73 16.87
CA ASP A 72 10.32 -4.11 17.26
C ASP A 72 8.82 -4.33 17.62
N GLU A 73 7.95 -3.40 17.25
CA GLU A 73 6.52 -3.46 17.49
C GLU A 73 5.74 -3.46 16.16
N GLY A 74 4.59 -4.16 16.16
CA GLY A 74 3.62 -4.06 15.08
C GLY A 74 2.72 -2.84 15.26
N TYR A 75 2.55 -2.02 14.22
CA TYR A 75 1.70 -0.83 14.29
C TYR A 75 1.03 -0.50 12.96
N PHE A 76 -0.01 0.33 13.06
CA PHE A 76 -0.69 0.91 11.90
C PHE A 76 -0.11 2.28 11.57
N VAL A 77 0.01 2.54 10.28
CA VAL A 77 0.42 3.84 9.74
C VAL A 77 -0.74 4.40 8.93
N TYR A 78 -1.27 5.50 9.39
CA TYR A 78 -2.31 6.23 8.67
C TYR A 78 -1.67 7.39 7.92
N GLY A 79 -1.89 7.45 6.62
CA GLY A 79 -1.39 8.51 5.75
C GLY A 79 -2.51 9.14 4.94
N ASN A 80 -2.32 10.39 4.53
CA ASN A 80 -3.13 11.00 3.50
C ASN A 80 -2.69 10.49 2.12
N HIS A 81 -3.64 10.25 1.22
CA HIS A 81 -3.38 9.66 -0.10
C HIS A 81 -3.23 10.77 -1.16
N THR A 82 -2.01 11.28 -1.33
CA THR A 82 -1.75 12.49 -2.13
C THR A 82 -0.80 12.30 -3.30
N GLN A 83 -0.10 11.16 -3.34
CA GLN A 83 0.89 10.87 -4.38
C GLN A 83 0.41 9.70 -5.25
N MET A 84 0.17 9.92 -6.53
CA MET A 84 -0.36 8.91 -7.45
C MET A 84 0.51 7.64 -7.55
N VAL A 85 1.81 7.77 -7.40
CA VAL A 85 2.76 6.64 -7.54
C VAL A 85 3.53 6.39 -6.26
N ASN A 86 4.01 7.44 -5.59
CA ASN A 86 4.97 7.31 -4.50
C ASN A 86 4.35 6.82 -3.18
N ASP A 87 3.03 6.91 -3.01
CA ASP A 87 2.34 6.41 -1.82
C ASP A 87 2.50 4.88 -1.65
N VAL A 88 2.80 4.16 -2.75
CA VAL A 88 3.15 2.73 -2.70
C VAL A 88 4.60 2.52 -2.28
N PHE A 89 5.53 3.38 -2.70
CA PHE A 89 6.96 3.20 -2.52
C PHE A 89 7.50 3.86 -1.26
N MET A 90 7.02 5.05 -0.93
CA MET A 90 7.52 5.82 0.22
C MET A 90 7.43 5.06 1.55
N PRO A 91 6.30 4.43 1.91
CA PRO A 91 6.22 3.69 3.17
C PRO A 91 7.22 2.53 3.25
N LEU A 92 7.48 1.87 2.11
CA LEU A 92 8.47 0.79 2.03
C LEU A 92 9.88 1.27 2.40
N THR A 93 10.24 2.50 2.00
CA THR A 93 11.54 3.09 2.32
C THR A 93 11.63 3.57 3.77
N LEU A 94 10.50 3.87 4.42
CA LEU A 94 10.44 4.34 5.79
C LEU A 94 10.49 3.19 6.80
N PHE A 95 9.72 2.12 6.55
CA PHE A 95 9.46 1.06 7.52
C PHE A 95 10.25 -0.22 7.26
N GLY A 96 10.98 -0.27 6.15
CA GLY A 96 11.76 -1.42 5.75
C GLY A 96 10.94 -2.50 5.03
N TRP A 97 11.62 -3.25 4.17
CA TRP A 97 10.98 -4.16 3.23
C TRP A 97 10.46 -5.47 3.84
N LYS A 98 10.97 -5.89 5.01
CA LYS A 98 10.57 -7.15 5.63
C LYS A 98 9.17 -7.10 6.21
N ASN A 99 8.88 -6.05 6.98
CA ASN A 99 7.70 -5.95 7.83
C ASN A 99 6.65 -4.96 7.31
N TYR A 100 6.84 -4.43 6.10
CA TYR A 100 5.92 -3.51 5.46
C TYR A 100 4.75 -4.24 4.79
N TYR A 101 3.55 -3.77 5.05
CA TYR A 101 2.31 -4.19 4.37
C TYR A 101 1.43 -2.98 4.09
N ALA A 102 0.60 -3.04 3.04
CA ALA A 102 -0.32 -1.96 2.70
C ALA A 102 -1.70 -2.51 2.34
N ILE A 103 -2.74 -1.95 2.94
CA ILE A 103 -4.13 -2.27 2.58
C ILE A 103 -4.47 -1.55 1.28
N ALA A 104 -4.99 -2.28 0.29
CA ALA A 104 -5.28 -1.77 -1.03
C ALA A 104 -6.55 -2.37 -1.64
N ASN A 105 -7.19 -1.62 -2.54
CA ASN A 105 -8.35 -2.07 -3.29
C ASN A 105 -7.97 -3.23 -4.23
N GLN A 106 -8.83 -4.25 -4.34
CA GLN A 106 -8.61 -5.43 -5.19
C GLN A 106 -8.46 -5.08 -6.68
N ALA A 107 -8.99 -3.96 -7.15
CA ALA A 107 -8.79 -3.49 -8.52
C ALA A 107 -7.32 -3.38 -8.91
N ASN A 108 -6.42 -3.12 -7.94
CA ASN A 108 -4.98 -3.04 -8.19
C ASN A 108 -4.37 -4.38 -8.64
N TRP A 109 -4.94 -5.51 -8.21
CA TRP A 109 -4.52 -6.84 -8.66
C TRP A 109 -4.91 -7.13 -10.11
N GLY A 110 -5.84 -6.36 -10.68
CA GLY A 110 -6.20 -6.40 -12.11
C GLY A 110 -5.20 -5.70 -13.03
N ILE A 111 -4.19 -4.98 -12.50
CA ILE A 111 -3.16 -4.32 -13.28
C ILE A 111 -2.22 -5.38 -13.88
N PRO A 112 -2.03 -5.43 -15.22
CA PRO A 112 -1.13 -6.38 -15.85
C PRO A 112 0.27 -6.31 -15.25
N VAL A 113 0.92 -7.46 -15.05
CA VAL A 113 2.25 -7.64 -14.46
C VAL A 113 2.31 -7.24 -12.98
N ILE A 114 2.00 -5.98 -12.64
CA ILE A 114 2.07 -5.43 -11.27
C ILE A 114 1.13 -6.19 -10.33
N GLY A 115 -0.10 -6.49 -10.75
CA GLY A 115 -1.08 -7.18 -9.92
C GLY A 115 -0.59 -8.52 -9.37
N LYS A 116 0.20 -9.27 -10.14
CA LYS A 116 0.78 -10.56 -9.71
C LYS A 116 1.83 -10.40 -8.60
N THR A 117 2.47 -9.25 -8.51
CA THR A 117 3.54 -8.98 -7.52
C THR A 117 3.02 -8.36 -6.23
N LEU A 118 1.79 -7.85 -6.21
CA LEU A 118 1.27 -7.11 -5.04
C LEU A 118 1.18 -7.97 -3.77
N LEU A 119 0.70 -9.23 -3.85
CA LEU A 119 0.67 -10.11 -2.69
C LEU A 119 2.08 -10.43 -2.18
N PRO A 120 3.03 -10.89 -3.02
CA PRO A 120 4.43 -11.05 -2.60
C PRO A 120 5.05 -9.77 -2.04
N TYR A 121 4.67 -8.62 -2.57
CA TYR A 121 5.18 -7.32 -2.16
C TYR A 121 4.65 -6.83 -0.80
N GLY A 122 3.57 -7.41 -0.30
CA GLY A 122 2.95 -7.07 0.98
C GLY A 122 1.60 -6.36 0.85
N GLY A 123 0.98 -6.43 -0.32
CA GLY A 123 -0.38 -5.93 -0.51
C GLY A 123 -1.41 -6.77 0.26
N LEU A 124 -2.28 -6.11 0.99
CA LEU A 124 -3.39 -6.69 1.72
C LEU A 124 -4.70 -6.26 1.04
N PRO A 125 -5.35 -7.15 0.28
CA PRO A 125 -6.54 -6.77 -0.47
C PRO A 125 -7.74 -6.54 0.45
N VAL A 126 -8.44 -5.43 0.26
CA VAL A 126 -9.74 -5.18 0.90
C VAL A 126 -10.74 -6.22 0.45
N GLY A 127 -11.43 -6.87 1.40
CA GLY A 127 -12.40 -7.91 1.09
C GLY A 127 -13.63 -7.37 0.36
N LYS A 128 -14.05 -8.03 -0.71
CA LYS A 128 -15.32 -7.75 -1.42
C LYS A 128 -16.51 -8.56 -0.89
N ASN A 129 -16.26 -9.51 -0.01
CA ASN A 129 -17.27 -10.31 0.67
C ASN A 129 -16.83 -10.63 2.10
N ILE A 130 -17.74 -11.21 2.90
CA ILE A 130 -17.52 -11.53 4.32
C ILE A 130 -16.33 -12.48 4.50
N LYS A 131 -16.17 -13.50 3.65
CA LYS A 131 -15.05 -14.45 3.75
C LYS A 131 -13.71 -13.75 3.58
N GLN A 132 -13.61 -12.89 2.58
CA GLN A 132 -12.39 -12.12 2.29
C GLN A 132 -12.12 -11.07 3.38
N ALA A 133 -13.16 -10.42 3.92
CA ALA A 133 -13.01 -9.48 5.04
C ALA A 133 -12.47 -10.19 6.30
N ILE A 134 -13.01 -11.35 6.65
CA ILE A 134 -12.51 -12.17 7.77
C ILE A 134 -11.05 -12.59 7.51
N LYS A 135 -10.72 -12.98 6.29
CA LYS A 135 -9.34 -13.35 5.90
C LYS A 135 -8.38 -12.18 6.11
N LEU A 136 -8.75 -10.97 5.68
CA LEU A 136 -7.97 -9.76 5.89
C LEU A 136 -7.77 -9.49 7.39
N LEU A 137 -8.83 -9.53 8.20
CA LEU A 137 -8.73 -9.28 9.65
C LEU A 137 -7.82 -10.31 10.35
N LYS A 138 -7.92 -11.60 9.97
CA LYS A 138 -7.02 -12.64 10.50
C LYS A 138 -5.57 -12.38 10.11
N ALA A 139 -5.32 -12.00 8.86
CA ALA A 139 -3.98 -11.66 8.38
C ALA A 139 -3.40 -10.45 9.13
N VAL A 140 -4.17 -9.38 9.26
CA VAL A 140 -3.77 -8.18 10.01
C VAL A 140 -3.41 -8.55 11.45
N LYS A 141 -4.26 -9.35 12.15
CA LYS A 141 -3.99 -9.82 13.50
C LYS A 141 -2.71 -10.64 13.62
N THR A 142 -2.41 -11.49 12.63
CA THR A 142 -1.18 -12.29 12.62
C THR A 142 0.03 -11.39 12.38
N LEU A 143 -0.03 -10.54 11.36
CA LEU A 143 1.05 -9.66 10.95
C LEU A 143 1.45 -8.67 12.04
N THR A 144 0.47 -8.08 12.75
CA THR A 144 0.78 -7.17 13.88
C THR A 144 1.51 -7.88 15.01
N LYS A 145 1.23 -9.16 15.26
CA LYS A 145 1.99 -9.97 16.23
C LYS A 145 3.40 -10.30 15.75
N GLU A 146 3.64 -10.26 14.45
CA GLU A 146 4.93 -10.47 13.80
C GLU A 146 5.68 -9.14 13.57
N ASN A 147 5.30 -8.09 14.29
CA ASN A 147 5.90 -6.75 14.21
C ASN A 147 5.75 -6.09 12.83
N ALA A 148 4.67 -6.39 12.13
CA ALA A 148 4.41 -5.77 10.83
C ALA A 148 3.95 -4.31 10.97
N HIS A 149 4.34 -3.50 9.98
CA HIS A 149 3.92 -2.11 9.82
C HIS A 149 2.88 -2.05 8.71
N ILE A 150 1.62 -1.81 9.07
CA ILE A 150 0.49 -1.86 8.14
C ILE A 150 0.05 -0.46 7.76
N VAL A 151 0.23 -0.10 6.52
CA VAL A 151 -0.14 1.22 5.98
C VAL A 151 -1.58 1.20 5.49
N ILE A 152 -2.31 2.24 5.86
CA ILE A 152 -3.70 2.48 5.48
C ILE A 152 -3.84 3.93 5.01
N TYR A 153 -4.49 4.12 3.87
CA TYR A 153 -4.93 5.40 3.36
C TYR A 153 -6.46 5.51 3.51
N PRO A 154 -6.98 6.09 4.63
CA PRO A 154 -8.41 6.07 4.93
C PRO A 154 -9.26 6.85 3.92
N GLU A 155 -8.65 7.78 3.22
CA GLU A 155 -9.33 8.62 2.21
C GLU A 155 -9.83 7.84 1.00
N ALA A 156 -9.39 6.59 0.82
CA ALA A 156 -9.68 5.69 -0.30
C ALA A 156 -9.28 6.22 -1.68
N HIS A 157 -9.46 7.52 -1.95
CA HIS A 157 -9.07 8.20 -3.18
C HIS A 157 -7.71 8.87 -3.08
N VAL A 158 -6.99 8.96 -4.20
CA VAL A 158 -5.80 9.81 -4.31
C VAL A 158 -6.25 11.26 -4.51
N TRP A 159 -5.87 12.13 -3.58
CA TRP A 159 -6.10 13.59 -3.65
C TRP A 159 -4.78 14.28 -4.04
N PRO A 160 -4.45 14.40 -5.34
CA PRO A 160 -3.12 14.81 -5.77
C PRO A 160 -2.70 16.14 -5.18
N TYR A 161 -1.58 16.10 -4.45
CA TYR A 161 -0.94 17.28 -3.81
C TYR A 161 -1.83 18.03 -2.81
N TYR A 162 -2.93 17.46 -2.36
CA TYR A 162 -3.77 18.06 -1.33
C TYR A 162 -3.11 17.90 0.05
N THR A 163 -3.01 19.00 0.80
CA THR A 163 -2.31 19.02 2.09
C THR A 163 -3.23 18.80 3.30
N GLY A 164 -4.55 18.79 3.10
CA GLY A 164 -5.53 18.46 4.13
C GLY A 164 -5.86 16.97 4.17
N ILE A 165 -6.77 16.58 5.05
CA ILE A 165 -7.34 15.22 5.15
C ILE A 165 -8.79 15.29 4.72
N ARG A 166 -9.21 14.37 3.86
CA ARG A 166 -10.60 14.17 3.46
C ARG A 166 -11.07 12.81 3.97
N LEU A 167 -12.12 12.82 4.77
CA LEU A 167 -12.78 11.63 5.31
C LEU A 167 -14.16 11.47 4.69
#